data_11c8804092beefd54bf32fbe3f0e9b2b
#
_entry.id   11c8804092beefd54bf32fbe3f0e9b2b
#
_cell.length_a   1.000
_cell.length_b   1.000
_cell.length_c   1.000
_cell.angle_alpha   90.00
_cell.angle_beta   90.00
_cell.angle_gamma   90.00
#
_symmetry.space_group_name_H-M   'P 1'
#
loop_
_entity.id
_entity.type
_entity.pdbx_description
1 polymer ?
#
loop_
_entity_poly.entity_id
_entity_poly.type
_entity_poly.pdbx_seq_one_letter_code
_entity_poly.pdbx_strand_id
1 'polypeptide(L)'
;MILLVDADSLIFASCYKKRENPEDDKYYRNIEDAQAKFDEQFMSIVNKLEDMYPVERVITFSGSKGNFRKLITSDYKANRKKQELPPLLNEMHQYVKDQYDSVWGYGIETDDMVARYWYELSNELGRDNVMIVSID
;
A
#
# COMPACT_ATOMS: atom_id res chain seq x y z
N MET A 1 18.34 1.23 9.31
CA MET A 1 17.46 0.50 8.35
C MET A 1 16.45 1.45 7.76
N ILE A 2 16.37 1.52 6.46
CA ILE A 2 15.34 2.24 5.74
C ILE A 2 14.30 1.23 5.27
N LEU A 3 13.03 1.47 5.60
CA LEU A 3 11.92 0.61 5.20
C LEU A 3 11.20 1.21 4.00
N LEU A 4 11.05 0.41 2.95
CA LEU A 4 10.28 0.76 1.76
C LEU A 4 9.00 -0.05 1.80
N VAL A 5 7.88 0.60 2.13
CA VAL A 5 6.62 -0.08 2.36
C VAL A 5 5.70 0.06 1.14
N ASP A 6 5.31 -1.07 0.55
CA ASP A 6 4.24 -1.10 -0.44
C ASP A 6 2.91 -0.89 0.30
N ALA A 7 2.34 0.29 0.12
CA ALA A 7 1.15 0.69 0.87
C ALA A 7 -0.17 0.34 0.16
N ASP A 8 -0.16 -0.06 -1.10
CA ASP A 8 -1.40 -0.30 -1.84
C ASP A 8 -2.27 -1.36 -1.20
N SER A 9 -1.68 -2.49 -0.79
CA SER A 9 -2.41 -3.57 -0.13
C SER A 9 -2.99 -3.13 1.21
N LEU A 10 -2.24 -2.34 1.97
CA LEU A 10 -2.71 -1.80 3.26
C LEU A 10 -3.85 -0.80 3.08
N ILE A 11 -3.74 0.06 2.08
CA ILE A 11 -4.78 1.04 1.75
C ILE A 11 -6.07 0.31 1.37
N PHE A 12 -5.95 -0.67 0.48
CA PHE A 12 -7.10 -1.47 0.05
C PHE A 12 -7.76 -2.17 1.24
N ALA A 13 -6.97 -2.87 2.06
CA ALA A 13 -7.47 -3.60 3.22
C ALA A 13 -8.12 -2.69 4.27
N SER A 14 -7.61 -1.47 4.43
CA SER A 14 -8.15 -0.51 5.41
C SER A 14 -9.55 -0.03 5.07
N CYS A 15 -9.97 -0.14 3.80
CA CYS A 15 -11.29 0.29 3.36
C CYS A 15 -12.41 -0.69 3.70
N TYR A 16 -12.09 -1.92 4.06
CA TYR A 16 -13.07 -2.98 4.29
C TYR A 16 -13.26 -3.29 5.77
N LYS A 17 -14.52 -3.59 6.14
CA LYS A 17 -14.86 -4.19 7.44
C LYS A 17 -14.90 -5.71 7.31
N LYS A 18 -14.62 -6.41 8.41
CA LYS A 18 -14.85 -7.84 8.52
C LYS A 18 -16.35 -8.12 8.46
N ARG A 19 -16.77 -9.05 7.61
CA ARG A 19 -18.16 -9.48 7.55
C ARG A 19 -18.49 -10.30 8.79
N GLU A 20 -19.59 -9.95 9.45
CA GLU A 20 -20.14 -10.72 10.55
C GLU A 20 -20.97 -11.91 10.05
N ASN A 21 -21.60 -11.75 8.89
CA ASN A 21 -22.41 -12.78 8.24
C ASN A 21 -21.94 -12.96 6.79
N PRO A 22 -21.68 -14.21 6.32
CA PRO A 22 -21.25 -14.45 4.95
C PRO A 22 -22.24 -13.99 3.86
N GLU A 23 -23.51 -13.82 4.23
CA GLU A 23 -24.57 -13.36 3.31
C GLU A 23 -24.61 -11.84 3.18
N ASP A 24 -23.93 -11.12 4.08
CA ASP A 24 -23.91 -9.67 4.04
C ASP A 24 -23.12 -9.18 2.83
N ASP A 25 -23.61 -8.09 2.23
CA ASP A 25 -22.88 -7.37 1.21
C ASP A 25 -21.54 -6.85 1.75
N LYS A 26 -20.62 -6.52 0.83
CA LYS A 26 -19.33 -5.98 1.21
C LYS A 26 -19.48 -4.74 2.07
N TYR A 27 -18.87 -4.79 3.25
CA TYR A 27 -18.84 -3.65 4.13
C TYR A 27 -17.63 -2.77 3.85
N TYR A 28 -17.89 -1.49 3.69
CA TYR A 28 -16.85 -0.49 3.60
C TYR A 28 -16.80 0.31 4.89
N ARG A 29 -15.59 0.66 5.33
CA ARG A 29 -15.41 1.56 6.45
C ARG A 29 -15.73 2.98 6.03
N ASN A 30 -16.11 3.83 6.99
CA ASN A 30 -16.10 5.27 6.77
C ASN A 30 -14.65 5.77 6.76
N ILE A 31 -14.46 7.05 6.38
CA ILE A 31 -13.09 7.59 6.21
C ILE A 31 -12.30 7.60 7.53
N GLU A 32 -12.94 7.96 8.64
CA GLU A 32 -12.26 7.98 9.95
C GLU A 32 -11.80 6.59 10.37
N ASP A 33 -12.65 5.59 10.22
CA ASP A 33 -12.33 4.20 10.55
C ASP A 33 -11.26 3.64 9.63
N ALA A 34 -11.31 3.97 8.33
CA ALA A 34 -10.33 3.54 7.36
C ALA A 34 -8.95 4.12 7.67
N GLN A 35 -8.88 5.40 8.00
CA GLN A 35 -7.65 6.07 8.40
C GLN A 35 -7.06 5.44 9.67
N ALA A 36 -7.90 5.23 10.69
CA ALA A 36 -7.49 4.61 11.94
C ALA A 36 -6.98 3.18 11.71
N LYS A 37 -7.64 2.41 10.85
CA LYS A 37 -7.23 1.04 10.54
C LYS A 37 -5.90 0.99 9.78
N PHE A 38 -5.71 1.88 8.85
CA PHE A 38 -4.43 2.00 8.13
C PHE A 38 -3.31 2.32 9.12
N ASP A 39 -3.49 3.33 9.95
CA ASP A 39 -2.49 3.75 10.93
C ASP A 39 -2.14 2.63 11.90
N GLU A 40 -3.14 1.90 12.40
CA GLU A 40 -2.95 0.76 13.30
C GLU A 40 -2.12 -0.34 12.64
N GLN A 41 -2.46 -0.73 11.41
CA GLN A 41 -1.75 -1.78 10.69
C GLN A 41 -0.32 -1.35 10.35
N PHE A 42 -0.16 -0.13 9.89
CA PHE A 42 1.14 0.44 9.55
C PHE A 42 2.07 0.49 10.77
N MET A 43 1.58 1.02 11.89
CA MET A 43 2.36 1.11 13.12
C MET A 43 2.69 -0.26 13.69
N SER A 44 1.79 -1.22 13.59
CA SER A 44 2.04 -2.59 14.02
C SER A 44 3.22 -3.21 13.27
N ILE A 45 3.28 -3.00 11.96
CA ILE A 45 4.38 -3.51 11.11
C ILE A 45 5.70 -2.82 11.46
N VAL A 46 5.68 -1.50 11.54
CA VAL A 46 6.88 -0.71 11.85
C VAL A 46 7.41 -1.07 13.25
N ASN A 47 6.54 -1.19 14.24
CA ASN A 47 6.95 -1.53 15.61
C ASN A 47 7.61 -2.92 15.68
N LYS A 48 7.08 -3.90 14.96
CA LYS A 48 7.69 -5.23 14.89
C LYS A 48 9.09 -5.19 14.29
N LEU A 49 9.28 -4.38 13.26
CA LEU A 49 10.58 -4.24 12.60
C LEU A 49 11.56 -3.42 13.45
N GLU A 50 11.07 -2.42 14.19
CA GLU A 50 11.89 -1.65 15.13
C GLU A 50 12.43 -2.50 16.27
N ASP A 51 11.73 -3.56 16.67
CA ASP A 51 12.22 -4.52 17.66
C ASP A 51 13.42 -5.33 17.15
N MET A 52 13.55 -5.44 15.84
CA MET A 52 14.60 -6.24 15.19
C MET A 52 15.74 -5.39 14.61
N TYR A 53 15.45 -4.17 14.18
CA TYR A 53 16.38 -3.31 13.47
C TYR A 53 16.24 -1.86 13.93
N PRO A 54 17.35 -1.08 13.94
CA PRO A 54 17.24 0.36 14.12
C PRO A 54 16.64 0.97 12.84
N VAL A 55 15.41 1.44 12.93
CA VAL A 55 14.70 2.05 11.78
C VAL A 55 14.96 3.55 11.78
N GLU A 56 15.56 4.06 10.72
CA GLU A 56 15.89 5.47 10.55
C GLU A 56 14.82 6.21 9.77
N ARG A 57 14.20 5.54 8.80
CA ARG A 57 13.23 6.13 7.89
C ARG A 57 12.27 5.08 7.36
N VAL A 58 11.02 5.48 7.19
CA VAL A 58 10.00 4.65 6.56
C VAL A 58 9.39 5.43 5.40
N ILE A 59 9.45 4.86 4.21
CA ILE A 59 8.90 5.47 3.00
C ILE A 59 7.75 4.59 2.52
N THR A 60 6.58 5.18 2.32
CA THR A 60 5.43 4.47 1.74
C THR A 60 5.40 4.67 0.24
N PHE A 61 4.99 3.63 -0.47
CA PHE A 61 4.84 3.66 -1.92
C PHE A 61 3.42 3.32 -2.28
N SER A 62 2.82 4.14 -3.13
CA SER A 62 1.50 3.88 -3.68
C SER A 62 1.44 4.40 -5.11
N GLY A 63 0.53 3.85 -5.90
CA GLY A 63 0.39 4.23 -7.30
C GLY A 63 -1.04 4.58 -7.63
N SER A 64 -1.20 5.47 -8.61
CA SER A 64 -2.49 5.61 -9.26
C SER A 64 -2.82 4.27 -9.90
N LYS A 65 -4.04 3.81 -9.74
CA LYS A 65 -4.48 2.59 -10.41
C LYS A 65 -4.31 2.74 -11.90
N GLY A 66 -3.30 2.05 -12.37
CA GLY A 66 -2.79 2.27 -13.68
C GLY A 66 -3.79 1.99 -14.76
N ASN A 67 -4.12 3.02 -15.43
CA ASN A 67 -4.60 2.92 -16.79
C ASN A 67 -3.67 2.07 -17.65
N PHE A 68 -2.40 1.98 -17.27
CA PHE A 68 -1.40 1.16 -17.93
C PHE A 68 -1.74 -0.33 -17.90
N ARG A 69 -2.11 -0.89 -16.74
CA ARG A 69 -2.58 -2.27 -16.65
C ARG A 69 -3.87 -2.51 -17.41
N LYS A 70 -4.76 -1.52 -17.43
CA LYS A 70 -6.01 -1.61 -18.21
C LYS A 70 -5.75 -1.70 -19.70
N LEU A 71 -4.72 -1.06 -20.21
CA LEU A 71 -4.40 -1.06 -21.64
C LEU A 71 -3.71 -2.35 -22.08
N ILE A 72 -2.91 -2.95 -21.21
CA ILE A 72 -2.09 -4.13 -21.57
C ILE A 72 -2.77 -5.45 -21.21
N THR A 73 -3.60 -5.47 -20.18
CA THR A 73 -4.22 -6.69 -19.69
C THR A 73 -5.73 -6.59 -19.56
N SER A 74 -6.40 -6.20 -20.65
CA SER A 74 -7.86 -6.09 -20.67
C SER A 74 -8.55 -7.40 -20.25
N ASP A 75 -7.99 -8.55 -20.63
CA ASP A 75 -8.54 -9.87 -20.27
C ASP A 75 -8.34 -10.20 -18.79
N TYR A 76 -7.20 -9.84 -18.23
CA TYR A 76 -6.91 -10.02 -16.80
C TYR A 76 -7.90 -9.24 -15.94
N LYS A 77 -8.32 -8.06 -16.39
CA LYS A 77 -9.26 -7.20 -15.67
C LYS A 77 -10.73 -7.48 -15.97
N ALA A 78 -11.04 -8.16 -17.05
CA ALA A 78 -12.42 -8.55 -17.34
C ALA A 78 -12.99 -9.40 -16.20
N ASN A 79 -12.18 -10.25 -15.58
CA ASN A 79 -12.56 -11.03 -14.42
C ASN A 79 -12.62 -10.22 -13.12
N ARG A 80 -11.89 -9.09 -13.03
CA ARG A 80 -11.90 -8.20 -11.86
C ARG A 80 -12.89 -7.05 -11.98
N LYS A 81 -13.40 -6.76 -13.16
CA LYS A 81 -14.43 -5.70 -13.38
C LYS A 81 -15.71 -5.94 -12.60
N LYS A 82 -15.94 -7.15 -12.14
CA LYS A 82 -17.08 -7.50 -11.30
C LYS A 82 -16.85 -7.19 -9.82
N GLN A 83 -15.63 -6.82 -9.43
CA GLN A 83 -15.34 -6.42 -8.07
C GLN A 83 -15.42 -4.90 -7.98
N GLU A 84 -16.36 -4.42 -7.19
CA GLU A 84 -16.46 -3.00 -6.89
C GLU A 84 -15.21 -2.54 -6.13
N LEU A 85 -14.67 -1.41 -6.56
CA LEU A 85 -13.61 -0.77 -5.81
C LEU A 85 -14.19 -0.10 -4.56
N PRO A 86 -13.46 -0.11 -3.44
CA PRO A 86 -13.92 0.62 -2.26
C PRO A 86 -14.16 2.09 -2.58
N PRO A 87 -15.30 2.67 -2.13
CA PRO A 87 -15.62 4.06 -2.43
C PRO A 87 -14.58 5.06 -1.92
N LEU A 88 -13.88 4.73 -0.82
CA LEU A 88 -12.91 5.62 -0.17
C LEU A 88 -11.47 5.40 -0.64
N LEU A 89 -11.27 4.61 -1.69
CA LEU A 89 -9.92 4.24 -2.11
C LEU A 89 -9.07 5.46 -2.47
N ASN A 90 -9.63 6.39 -3.24
CA ASN A 90 -8.91 7.60 -3.64
C ASN A 90 -8.60 8.52 -2.46
N GLU A 91 -9.56 8.67 -1.55
CA GLU A 91 -9.37 9.50 -0.35
C GLU A 91 -8.31 8.88 0.57
N MET A 92 -8.27 7.56 0.68
CA MET A 92 -7.25 6.87 1.46
C MET A 92 -5.86 6.98 0.84
N HIS A 93 -5.75 6.92 -0.48
CA HIS A 93 -4.48 7.20 -1.17
C HIS A 93 -3.99 8.62 -0.87
N GLN A 94 -4.90 9.59 -0.92
CA GLN A 94 -4.55 10.98 -0.61
C GLN A 94 -4.15 11.15 0.85
N TYR A 95 -4.84 10.49 1.76
CA TYR A 95 -4.51 10.50 3.18
C TYR A 95 -3.07 10.02 3.44
N VAL A 96 -2.71 8.88 2.85
CA VAL A 96 -1.36 8.32 3.02
C VAL A 96 -0.30 9.24 2.43
N LYS A 97 -0.57 9.80 1.26
CA LYS A 97 0.31 10.75 0.61
C LYS A 97 0.57 11.99 1.46
N ASP A 98 -0.47 12.48 2.15
CA ASP A 98 -0.40 13.70 2.96
C ASP A 98 0.21 13.46 4.34
N GLN A 99 -0.02 12.28 4.93
CA GLN A 99 0.35 12.01 6.33
C GLN A 99 1.68 11.27 6.50
N TYR A 100 2.16 10.60 5.46
CA TYR A 100 3.36 9.78 5.52
C TYR A 100 4.39 10.28 4.50
N ASP A 101 5.65 9.91 4.74
CA ASP A 101 6.72 10.08 3.75
C ASP A 101 6.42 9.13 2.58
N SER A 102 5.91 9.67 1.49
CA SER A 102 5.30 8.88 0.42
C SER A 102 5.89 9.19 -0.95
N VAL A 103 6.03 8.13 -1.74
CA VAL A 103 6.34 8.21 -3.15
C VAL A 103 5.12 7.73 -3.93
N TRP A 104 4.66 8.56 -4.85
CA TRP A 104 3.48 8.28 -5.67
C TRP A 104 3.90 8.09 -7.11
N GLY A 105 3.43 7.03 -7.75
CA GLY A 105 3.71 6.74 -9.16
C GLY A 105 2.47 6.83 -10.04
N TYR A 106 2.65 7.37 -11.24
CA TYR A 106 1.64 7.36 -12.28
C TYR A 106 2.07 6.41 -13.39
N GLY A 107 1.17 5.48 -13.75
CA GLY A 107 1.42 4.56 -14.85
C GLY A 107 2.52 3.53 -14.59
N ILE A 108 3.05 3.47 -13.39
CA ILE A 108 4.06 2.50 -12.96
C ILE A 108 3.45 1.68 -11.83
N GLU A 109 3.65 0.37 -11.84
CA GLU A 109 3.21 -0.47 -10.74
C GLU A 109 4.02 -0.15 -9.49
N THR A 110 3.35 -0.21 -8.33
CA THR A 110 3.97 0.13 -7.06
C THR A 110 5.15 -0.79 -6.75
N ASP A 111 5.03 -2.08 -6.98
CA ASP A 111 6.10 -3.04 -6.75
C ASP A 111 7.34 -2.78 -7.64
N ASP A 112 7.14 -2.36 -8.89
CA ASP A 112 8.26 -1.97 -9.77
C ASP A 112 8.96 -0.72 -9.24
N MET A 113 8.19 0.23 -8.74
CA MET A 113 8.71 1.47 -8.16
C MET A 113 9.51 1.20 -6.89
N VAL A 114 8.98 0.36 -6.00
CA VAL A 114 9.66 -0.07 -4.78
C VAL A 114 10.98 -0.77 -5.11
N ALA A 115 10.96 -1.67 -6.09
CA ALA A 115 12.16 -2.39 -6.51
C ALA A 115 13.26 -1.45 -7.03
N ARG A 116 12.87 -0.43 -7.80
CA ARG A 116 13.80 0.59 -8.29
C ARG A 116 14.43 1.38 -7.15
N TYR A 117 13.64 1.85 -6.23
CA TYR A 117 14.12 2.60 -5.06
C TYR A 117 15.04 1.74 -4.21
N TRP A 118 14.66 0.47 -4.00
CA TRP A 118 15.51 -0.47 -3.27
C TRP A 118 16.87 -0.62 -3.94
N TYR A 119 16.89 -0.80 -5.25
CA TYR A 119 18.12 -0.96 -6.01
C TYR A 119 19.04 0.26 -5.87
N GLU A 120 18.48 1.45 -6.08
CA GLU A 120 19.24 2.70 -6.00
C GLU A 120 19.76 2.95 -4.58
N LEU A 121 18.90 2.81 -3.57
CA LEU A 121 19.28 3.05 -2.18
C LEU A 121 20.25 1.99 -1.65
N SER A 122 20.07 0.73 -2.04
CA SER A 122 20.97 -0.34 -1.60
C SER A 122 22.35 -0.21 -2.23
N ASN A 123 22.45 0.32 -3.44
CA ASN A 123 23.75 0.62 -4.06
C ASN A 123 24.45 1.78 -3.35
N GLU A 124 23.69 2.75 -2.87
CA GLU A 124 24.21 3.93 -2.19
C GLU A 124 24.55 3.66 -0.73
N LEU A 125 23.68 2.94 -0.01
CA LEU A 125 23.73 2.78 1.44
C LEU A 125 24.12 1.37 1.90
N GLY A 126 24.13 0.39 0.99
CA GLY A 126 24.36 -1.00 1.32
C GLY A 126 23.05 -1.80 1.41
N ARG A 127 23.09 -3.05 0.96
CA ARG A 127 21.93 -3.95 0.92
C ARG A 127 21.32 -4.23 2.29
N ASP A 128 22.17 -4.27 3.32
CA ASP A 128 21.75 -4.59 4.68
C ASP A 128 21.04 -3.41 5.35
N ASN A 129 21.02 -2.25 4.73
CA ASN A 129 20.47 -1.02 5.29
C ASN A 129 19.13 -0.60 4.68
N VAL A 130 18.62 -1.35 3.72
CA VAL A 130 17.35 -1.07 3.03
C VAL A 130 16.52 -2.33 2.93
N MET A 131 15.25 -2.27 3.35
CA MET A 131 14.33 -3.41 3.36
C MET A 131 13.04 -3.06 2.66
N ILE A 132 12.55 -3.97 1.80
CA ILE A 132 11.22 -3.89 1.21
C ILE A 132 10.24 -4.58 2.15
N VAL A 133 9.13 -3.90 2.44
CA VAL A 133 8.04 -4.43 3.24
C VAL A 133 6.79 -4.49 2.36
N SER A 134 6.31 -5.69 2.13
CA SER A 134 5.11 -5.91 1.31
C SER A 134 4.22 -6.93 2.00
N ILE A 135 2.92 -6.67 1.97
CA ILE A 135 1.91 -7.59 2.50
C ILE A 135 1.05 -8.02 1.31
N ASP A 136 1.18 -9.25 0.93
CA ASP A 136 0.32 -9.85 -0.09
C ASP A 136 -0.80 -10.66 0.56
#